data_82b43803352d38c49650c9c90ba09d05
#
_entry.id   82b43803352d38c49650c9c90ba09d05
#
_cell.length_a   1.000
_cell.length_b   1.000
_cell.length_c   1.000
_cell.angle_alpha   90.00
_cell.angle_beta   90.00
_cell.angle_gamma   90.00
#
_symmetry.space_group_name_H-M   'P 1'
#
loop_
_entity.id
_entity.type
_entity.pdbx_description
1 polymer ?
#
loop_
_entity_poly.entity_id
_entity_poly.type
_entity_poly.pdbx_seq_one_letter_code
_entity_poly.pdbx_strand_id
1 'polypeptide(L)'
;KLLVQNMVSFIQEHFAQGLTLQMLAGEFNRNESYISSLIKKKTGKGFGEHLMEARIQKAQEYLRTTNDSLEAIAAKVGYPDYYYFTKVYKKATGISPAAYRRQL
;
A
#
# COMPACT_ATOMS: atom_id res chain seq x y z
N LYS A 1 13.71 14.01 9.37
CA LYS A 1 13.83 13.90 7.92
C LYS A 1 14.19 12.48 7.52
N LEU A 2 15.37 12.00 7.95
CA LEU A 2 15.76 10.62 7.71
C LEU A 2 14.77 9.66 8.35
N LEU A 3 14.24 10.01 9.50
CA LEU A 3 13.25 9.19 10.19
C LEU A 3 12.01 8.95 9.33
N VAL A 4 11.47 10.02 8.72
CA VAL A 4 10.29 9.90 7.88
C VAL A 4 10.59 9.05 6.64
N GLN A 5 11.74 9.24 6.02
CA GLN A 5 12.14 8.43 4.86
C GLN A 5 12.23 6.95 5.24
N ASN A 6 12.76 6.65 6.41
CA ASN A 6 12.85 5.27 6.89
C ASN A 6 11.47 4.68 7.17
N MET A 7 10.55 5.48 7.69
CA MET A 7 9.18 5.04 7.92
C MET A 7 8.48 4.69 6.61
N VAL A 8 8.61 5.56 5.60
CA VAL A 8 8.01 5.31 4.29
C VAL A 8 8.62 4.08 3.65
N SER A 9 9.93 3.91 3.74
CA SER A 9 10.60 2.72 3.22
C SER A 9 10.11 1.46 3.92
N PHE A 10 9.91 1.52 5.23
CA PHE A 10 9.39 0.38 5.99
C PHE A 10 7.99 0.00 5.50
N ILE A 11 7.14 0.99 5.24
CA ILE A 11 5.80 0.73 4.69
C ILE A 11 5.92 0.03 3.34
N GLN A 12 6.80 0.52 2.48
CA GLN A 12 6.99 -0.05 1.15
C GLN A 12 7.52 -1.47 1.17
N GLU A 13 8.25 -1.84 2.23
CA GLU A 13 8.80 -3.19 2.36
C GLU A 13 7.88 -4.16 3.06
N HIS A 14 6.94 -3.67 3.88
CA HIS A 14 6.14 -4.53 4.74
C HIS A 14 4.63 -4.40 4.55
N PHE A 15 4.20 -3.73 3.51
CA PHE A 15 2.77 -3.42 3.31
C PHE A 15 1.89 -4.67 3.20
N ALA A 16 2.43 -5.77 2.69
CA ALA A 16 1.63 -6.97 2.42
C ALA A 16 1.36 -7.82 3.66
N GLN A 17 1.96 -7.47 4.78
CA GLN A 17 1.94 -8.29 6.00
C GLN A 17 0.88 -7.83 7.00
N GLY A 18 -0.13 -7.09 6.55
CA GLY A 18 -1.13 -6.55 7.46
C GLY A 18 -0.58 -5.46 8.34
N LEU A 19 0.31 -4.64 7.80
CA LEU A 19 0.98 -3.58 8.55
C LEU A 19 -0.04 -2.59 9.11
N THR A 20 0.08 -2.30 10.40
CA THR A 20 -0.77 -1.31 11.09
C THR A 20 0.09 -0.14 11.57
N LEU A 21 -0.58 0.97 11.87
CA LEU A 21 0.11 2.13 12.45
C LEU A 21 0.79 1.76 13.78
N GLN A 22 0.14 0.91 14.57
CA GLN A 22 0.72 0.43 15.83
C GLN A 22 2.03 -0.31 15.59
N MET A 23 2.06 -1.17 14.59
CA MET A 23 3.28 -1.91 14.24
C MET A 23 4.39 -0.98 13.78
N LEU A 24 4.05 0.00 12.97
CA LEU A 24 5.02 0.99 12.51
C LEU A 24 5.57 1.80 13.68
N ALA A 25 4.71 2.25 14.55
CA ALA A 25 5.12 3.02 15.73
C ALA A 25 6.04 2.18 16.63
N GLY A 26 5.73 0.89 16.81
CA GLY A 26 6.57 -0.02 17.57
C GLY A 26 7.94 -0.19 16.97
N GLU A 27 8.01 -0.30 15.65
CA GLU A 27 9.29 -0.47 14.96
C GLU A 27 10.21 0.72 15.18
N PHE A 28 9.65 1.92 15.21
CA PHE A 28 10.45 3.14 15.36
C PHE A 28 10.46 3.68 16.78
N ASN A 29 9.87 2.92 17.72
CA ASN A 29 9.87 3.25 19.15
C ASN A 29 9.31 4.65 19.43
N ARG A 30 8.19 4.95 18.80
CA ARG A 30 7.45 6.21 18.97
C ARG A 30 5.97 5.90 19.16
N ASN A 31 5.19 6.85 19.68
CA ASN A 31 3.77 6.60 19.79
C ASN A 31 3.06 6.85 18.46
N GLU A 32 1.85 6.28 18.35
CA GLU A 32 1.10 6.31 17.08
C GLU A 32 0.73 7.71 16.65
N SER A 33 0.30 8.55 17.60
CA SER A 33 -0.09 9.92 17.26
C SER A 33 1.07 10.72 16.69
N TYR A 34 2.24 10.56 17.28
CA TYR A 34 3.43 11.25 16.79
C TYR A 34 3.78 10.80 15.38
N ILE A 35 3.80 9.48 15.14
CA ILE A 35 4.11 8.92 13.83
C ILE A 35 3.11 9.39 12.78
N SER A 36 1.82 9.30 13.10
CA SER A 36 0.76 9.68 12.18
C SER A 36 0.89 11.15 11.78
N SER A 37 1.08 12.03 12.76
CA SER A 37 1.21 13.46 12.50
C SER A 37 2.46 13.77 11.71
N LEU A 38 3.57 13.13 12.05
CA LEU A 38 4.84 13.39 11.42
C LEU A 38 4.83 13.01 9.93
N ILE A 39 4.32 11.81 9.63
CA ILE A 39 4.23 11.35 8.23
C ILE A 39 3.36 12.31 7.43
N LYS A 40 2.18 12.63 7.93
CA LYS A 40 1.27 13.52 7.22
C LYS A 40 1.88 14.90 7.00
N LYS A 41 2.52 15.45 8.02
CA LYS A 41 3.11 16.77 7.93
C LYS A 41 4.27 16.83 6.95
N LYS A 42 5.13 15.80 6.94
CA LYS A 42 6.35 15.82 6.13
C LYS A 42 6.14 15.33 4.70
N THR A 43 5.15 14.49 4.44
CA THR A 43 4.94 13.92 3.10
C THR A 43 3.65 14.38 2.45
N GLY A 44 2.75 15.01 3.21
CA GLY A 44 1.43 15.41 2.70
C GLY A 44 0.41 14.29 2.68
N LYS A 45 0.83 13.04 2.98
CA LYS A 45 -0.05 11.87 2.93
C LYS A 45 0.05 11.12 4.24
N GLY A 46 -1.08 10.58 4.71
CA GLY A 46 -1.12 9.82 5.94
C GLY A 46 -0.61 8.39 5.76
N PHE A 47 -0.51 7.67 6.88
CA PHE A 47 -0.06 6.28 6.88
C PHE A 47 -0.91 5.41 5.97
N GLY A 48 -2.24 5.52 6.07
CA GLY A 48 -3.15 4.70 5.26
C GLY A 48 -2.96 4.93 3.78
N GLU A 49 -2.71 6.16 3.39
CA GLU A 49 -2.50 6.50 1.99
C GLU A 49 -1.19 5.94 1.48
N HIS A 50 -0.11 6.04 2.26
CA HIS A 50 1.17 5.43 1.90
C HIS A 50 1.04 3.91 1.77
N LEU A 51 0.30 3.28 2.68
CA LEU A 51 0.09 1.84 2.66
C LEU A 51 -0.68 1.43 1.39
N MET A 52 -1.75 2.15 1.09
CA MET A 52 -2.56 1.88 -0.10
C MET A 52 -1.73 2.05 -1.37
N GLU A 53 -0.94 3.11 -1.46
CA GLU A 53 -0.11 3.35 -2.64
C GLU A 53 0.92 2.24 -2.85
N ALA A 54 1.54 1.78 -1.77
CA ALA A 54 2.52 0.69 -1.87
C ALA A 54 1.86 -0.59 -2.38
N ARG A 55 0.66 -0.90 -1.88
CA ARG A 55 -0.08 -2.08 -2.31
C ARG A 55 -0.49 -1.99 -3.77
N ILE A 56 -0.99 -0.82 -4.20
CA ILE A 56 -1.43 -0.65 -5.58
C ILE A 56 -0.25 -0.70 -6.55
N GLN A 57 0.87 -0.08 -6.21
CA GLN A 57 2.07 -0.13 -7.05
C GLN A 57 2.55 -1.57 -7.25
N LYS A 58 2.55 -2.35 -6.17
CA LYS A 58 2.98 -3.76 -6.28
C LYS A 58 1.98 -4.58 -7.07
N ALA A 59 0.68 -4.28 -6.93
CA ALA A 59 -0.34 -4.94 -7.73
C ALA A 59 -0.12 -4.66 -9.21
N GLN A 60 0.20 -3.42 -9.58
CA GLN A 60 0.50 -3.08 -10.98
C GLN A 60 1.68 -3.87 -11.50
N GLU A 61 2.72 -4.02 -10.69
CA GLU A 61 3.88 -4.83 -11.06
C GLU A 61 3.48 -6.28 -11.34
N TYR A 62 2.70 -6.89 -10.44
CA TYR A 62 2.24 -8.27 -10.63
C TYR A 62 1.34 -8.40 -11.85
N LEU A 63 0.50 -7.40 -12.12
CA LEU A 63 -0.35 -7.42 -13.31
C LEU A 63 0.49 -7.44 -14.59
N ARG A 64 1.63 -6.75 -14.60
CA ARG A 64 2.51 -6.69 -15.75
C ARG A 64 3.41 -7.91 -15.89
N THR A 65 3.83 -8.49 -14.77
CA THR A 65 4.93 -9.46 -14.77
C THR A 65 4.50 -10.89 -14.51
N THR A 66 3.24 -11.13 -14.16
CA THR A 66 2.75 -12.48 -13.87
C THR A 66 1.46 -12.78 -14.60
N ASN A 67 1.10 -14.06 -14.62
CA ASN A 67 -0.21 -14.52 -15.10
C ASN A 67 -1.13 -14.86 -13.91
N ASP A 68 -0.79 -14.42 -12.70
CA ASP A 68 -1.61 -14.68 -11.53
C ASP A 68 -3.01 -14.12 -11.72
N SER A 69 -4.00 -14.79 -11.14
CA SER A 69 -5.36 -14.28 -11.14
C SER A 69 -5.45 -12.96 -10.40
N LEU A 70 -6.48 -12.19 -10.69
CA LEU A 70 -6.69 -10.92 -10.00
C LEU A 70 -6.90 -11.14 -8.50
N GLU A 71 -7.61 -12.23 -8.14
CA GLU A 71 -7.82 -12.58 -6.74
C GLU A 71 -6.49 -12.89 -6.03
N ALA A 72 -5.61 -13.63 -6.71
CA ALA A 72 -4.31 -13.97 -6.14
C ALA A 72 -3.47 -12.72 -5.93
N ILE A 73 -3.49 -11.80 -6.89
CA ILE A 73 -2.75 -10.55 -6.78
C ILE A 73 -3.29 -9.71 -5.61
N ALA A 74 -4.61 -9.60 -5.50
CA ALA A 74 -5.23 -8.86 -4.40
C ALA A 74 -4.74 -9.40 -3.05
N ALA A 75 -4.76 -10.72 -2.88
CA ALA A 75 -4.30 -11.33 -1.63
C ALA A 75 -2.83 -11.07 -1.39
N LYS A 76 -1.99 -11.19 -2.41
CA LYS A 76 -0.55 -10.99 -2.29
C LYS A 76 -0.19 -9.59 -1.81
N VAL A 77 -0.95 -8.59 -2.23
CA VAL A 77 -0.64 -7.21 -1.85
C VAL A 77 -1.37 -6.77 -0.58
N GLY A 78 -2.11 -7.67 0.06
CA GLY A 78 -2.70 -7.40 1.36
C GLY A 78 -4.18 -7.09 1.36
N TYR A 79 -4.90 -7.37 0.27
CA TYR A 79 -6.35 -7.19 0.18
C TYR A 79 -7.03 -8.55 0.03
N PRO A 80 -7.46 -9.16 1.14
CA PRO A 80 -8.11 -10.48 1.06
C PRO A 80 -9.43 -10.44 0.30
N ASP A 81 -10.13 -9.31 0.35
CA ASP A 81 -11.40 -9.14 -0.37
C ASP A 81 -11.12 -8.58 -1.76
N TYR A 82 -11.29 -9.43 -2.77
CA TYR A 82 -11.03 -9.06 -4.15
C TYR A 82 -11.91 -7.89 -4.62
N TYR A 83 -13.17 -7.86 -4.20
CA TYR A 83 -14.07 -6.79 -4.63
C TYR A 83 -13.66 -5.45 -4.04
N TYR A 84 -13.23 -5.46 -2.79
CA TYR A 84 -12.69 -4.25 -2.17
C TYR A 84 -11.40 -3.80 -2.86
N PHE A 85 -10.52 -4.74 -3.17
CA PHE A 85 -9.29 -4.44 -3.90
C PHE A 85 -9.60 -3.75 -5.23
N THR A 86 -10.56 -4.28 -5.99
CA THR A 86 -10.94 -3.72 -7.29
C THR A 86 -11.41 -2.27 -7.14
N LYS A 87 -12.21 -2.01 -6.11
CA LYS A 87 -12.71 -0.67 -5.83
C LYS A 87 -11.58 0.29 -5.50
N VAL A 88 -10.67 -0.12 -4.62
CA VAL A 88 -9.51 0.69 -4.24
C VAL A 88 -8.61 0.95 -5.43
N TYR A 89 -8.33 -0.10 -6.21
CA TYR A 89 -7.47 0.02 -7.39
C TYR A 89 -8.05 1.02 -8.39
N LYS A 90 -9.32 0.88 -8.71
CA LYS A 90 -9.96 1.76 -9.68
C LYS A 90 -9.99 3.21 -9.19
N LYS A 91 -10.24 3.41 -7.92
CA LYS A 91 -10.24 4.76 -7.36
C LYS A 91 -8.85 5.39 -7.42
N ALA A 92 -7.81 4.59 -7.16
CA ALA A 92 -6.43 5.08 -7.15
C ALA A 92 -5.86 5.33 -8.53
N THR A 93 -6.25 4.53 -9.53
CA THR A 93 -5.62 4.55 -10.86
C THR A 93 -6.55 5.03 -11.97
N GLY A 94 -7.85 5.06 -11.74
CA GLY A 94 -8.84 5.46 -12.73
C GLY A 94 -9.40 4.32 -13.57
N ILE A 95 -8.79 3.14 -13.53
CA ILE A 95 -9.30 1.97 -14.28
C ILE A 95 -9.25 0.72 -13.39
N SER A 96 -10.00 -0.31 -13.78
CA SER A 96 -9.99 -1.56 -13.02
C SER A 96 -8.69 -2.34 -13.27
N PRO A 97 -8.33 -3.26 -12.36
CA PRO A 97 -7.16 -4.11 -12.59
C PRO A 97 -7.27 -4.93 -13.87
N ALA A 98 -8.48 -5.44 -14.16
CA ALA A 98 -8.71 -6.21 -15.38
C ALA A 98 -8.49 -5.36 -16.62
N ALA A 99 -9.00 -4.12 -16.61
CA ALA A 99 -8.82 -3.21 -17.73
C ALA A 99 -7.34 -2.85 -17.92
N TYR A 100 -6.63 -2.62 -16.83
CA TYR A 100 -5.20 -2.33 -16.92
C TYR A 100 -4.44 -3.49 -17.56
N ARG A 101 -4.74 -4.72 -17.14
CA ARG A 101 -4.06 -5.90 -17.68
C ARG A 101 -4.35 -6.07 -19.18
N ARG A 102 -5.59 -5.78 -19.60
CA ARG A 102 -5.93 -5.87 -21.03
C ARG A 102 -5.19 -4.86 -21.90
N GLN A 103 -4.73 -3.75 -21.33
CA GLN A 103 -3.97 -2.74 -22.06
C GLN A 103 -2.53 -3.14 -22.32
N LEU A 104 -2.05 -4.14 -21.60
CA LEU A 104 -0.68 -4.59 -21.75
C LEU A 104 -0.55 -5.51 -22.97
#